data_5bda4ac5a828ac06c010fdea3feacd3b
#
_entry.id   5bda4ac5a828ac06c010fdea3feacd3b
#
_cell.length_a   1.000
_cell.length_b   1.000
_cell.length_c   1.000
_cell.angle_alpha   90.00
_cell.angle_beta   90.00
_cell.angle_gamma   90.00
#
_symmetry.space_group_name_H-M   'P 1'
#
loop_
_entity.id
_entity.type
_entity.pdbx_description
1 polymer ?
#
loop_
_entity_poly.entity_id
_entity_poly.type
_entity_poly.pdbx_seq_one_letter_code
_entity_poly.pdbx_strand_id
1 'polypeptide(L)'
;MADENIDIAIIGGGVSGVYSAWRLKKAHPKRNIVLFEGGNHIGGRLLSVMPPDIPNMVAELGGMRILPAVQPLIKRLIDVLNEELPPDQRIETYDFPVDQPQNIAYLRGVYLRLMDFATKPDKVPYHLSFLERGGTAGSIIVNAIEQIVPGITNPDLDEYQRRQMVKNASFAGVPLYKQGFWNVLMRVISGEAYQLGVDAGGYNSTLTNWNAADAIPWYLSDFGVDPQYKGFKKGFQQVPLSLAELFKKEHGVVRLKTKVDGFNWVRGGVELLVKGKKISAKTLILAMPRRSLDLLAPNSPPLQEITELIASVTPRPLFKLFTTYSNPWWLAAGYTAPDGTFVPVEAGRTVTDLPVRQTYYWPKDDGNPATGGPAMLMASYDDGTNIGFWDGLRPRRREAWKAGLEVAQPDDPFLGEDGDKSSKLVWWQYKAPRRMVAEVARQLAVIHGLTYTPAVRNAAFRDWGDDPFGGGWNSWNIGVKSWEVKRQIVQPFDKRSLYICGEAYSDAQGWVEGALQTADMMLEKMGVPSL
;
A
#
# COMPACT_ATOMS: atom_id res chain seq x y z
N MET A 1 -5.62 -2.61 -41.54
CA MET A 1 -6.36 -2.95 -40.31
C MET A 1 -7.27 -1.76 -40.06
N ALA A 2 -8.57 -1.98 -39.89
CA ALA A 2 -9.51 -0.89 -39.66
C ALA A 2 -9.06 -0.04 -38.48
N ASP A 3 -9.15 1.30 -38.63
CA ASP A 3 -8.92 2.23 -37.54
C ASP A 3 -9.84 1.85 -36.37
N GLU A 4 -9.26 1.41 -35.27
CA GLU A 4 -10.04 0.99 -34.11
C GLU A 4 -10.62 2.24 -33.44
N ASN A 5 -11.91 2.43 -33.57
CA ASN A 5 -12.60 3.58 -32.99
C ASN A 5 -12.96 3.27 -31.53
N ILE A 6 -12.14 3.75 -30.60
CA ILE A 6 -12.36 3.61 -29.16
C ILE A 6 -13.18 4.80 -28.65
N ASP A 7 -14.28 4.53 -27.95
CA ASP A 7 -15.04 5.60 -27.29
C ASP A 7 -14.34 6.08 -26.02
N ILE A 8 -13.86 5.13 -25.18
CA ILE A 8 -13.15 5.42 -23.94
C ILE A 8 -11.92 4.53 -23.84
N ALA A 9 -10.75 5.13 -23.82
CA ALA A 9 -9.49 4.46 -23.50
C ALA A 9 -9.15 4.70 -22.03
N ILE A 10 -8.85 3.61 -21.30
CA ILE A 10 -8.42 3.66 -19.89
C ILE A 10 -7.00 3.11 -19.82
N ILE A 11 -6.05 3.86 -19.26
CA ILE A 11 -4.66 3.43 -19.09
C ILE A 11 -4.40 3.15 -17.61
N GLY A 12 -4.06 1.90 -17.29
CA GLY A 12 -3.78 1.40 -15.96
C GLY A 12 -4.82 0.39 -15.48
N GLY A 13 -4.37 -0.84 -15.23
CA GLY A 13 -5.17 -1.98 -14.74
C GLY A 13 -5.21 -2.12 -13.21
N GLY A 14 -4.90 -1.04 -12.48
CA GLY A 14 -5.08 -0.97 -11.03
C GLY A 14 -6.56 -0.82 -10.66
N VAL A 15 -6.86 -0.78 -9.34
CA VAL A 15 -8.25 -0.72 -8.83
C VAL A 15 -9.03 0.42 -9.47
N SER A 16 -8.50 1.65 -9.51
CA SER A 16 -9.21 2.81 -10.10
C SER A 16 -9.55 2.60 -11.57
N GLY A 17 -8.65 1.97 -12.34
CA GLY A 17 -8.87 1.73 -13.77
C GLY A 17 -9.93 0.66 -14.03
N VAL A 18 -9.84 -0.51 -13.40
CA VAL A 18 -10.83 -1.58 -13.61
C VAL A 18 -12.19 -1.23 -13.01
N TYR A 19 -12.22 -0.50 -11.87
CA TYR A 19 -13.44 0.02 -11.29
C TYR A 19 -14.13 1.01 -12.25
N SER A 20 -13.39 1.98 -12.78
CA SER A 20 -13.91 2.94 -13.77
C SER A 20 -14.39 2.24 -15.03
N ALA A 21 -13.64 1.24 -15.54
CA ALA A 21 -14.00 0.47 -16.71
C ALA A 21 -15.34 -0.26 -16.53
N TRP A 22 -15.50 -0.96 -15.43
CA TRP A 22 -16.73 -1.68 -15.09
C TRP A 22 -17.92 -0.73 -14.91
N ARG A 23 -17.77 0.37 -14.14
CA ARG A 23 -18.83 1.37 -13.92
C ARG A 23 -19.29 2.03 -15.22
N LEU A 24 -18.34 2.48 -16.04
CA LEU A 24 -18.62 3.10 -17.33
C LEU A 24 -19.28 2.13 -18.30
N LYS A 25 -18.89 0.86 -18.28
CA LYS A 25 -19.49 -0.15 -19.16
C LYS A 25 -20.92 -0.48 -18.75
N LYS A 26 -21.21 -0.54 -17.46
CA LYS A 26 -22.60 -0.68 -16.95
C LYS A 26 -23.47 0.52 -17.32
N ALA A 27 -22.94 1.73 -17.16
CA ALA A 27 -23.68 2.94 -17.50
C ALA A 27 -23.87 3.15 -19.03
N HIS A 28 -22.93 2.64 -19.82
CA HIS A 28 -22.89 2.82 -21.27
C HIS A 28 -22.60 1.52 -22.02
N PRO A 29 -23.52 0.54 -22.04
CA PRO A 29 -23.27 -0.81 -22.57
C PRO A 29 -22.81 -0.84 -24.03
N LYS A 30 -23.25 0.14 -24.83
CA LYS A 30 -22.95 0.23 -26.28
C LYS A 30 -21.60 0.86 -26.61
N ARG A 31 -20.91 1.53 -25.63
CA ARG A 31 -19.62 2.17 -25.90
C ARG A 31 -18.51 1.13 -26.00
N ASN A 32 -17.59 1.37 -26.94
CA ASN A 32 -16.35 0.63 -27.06
C ASN A 32 -15.36 1.17 -26.00
N ILE A 33 -15.18 0.40 -24.90
CA ILE A 33 -14.29 0.75 -23.80
C ILE A 33 -13.13 -0.23 -23.77
N VAL A 34 -11.91 0.30 -23.83
CA VAL A 34 -10.67 -0.49 -23.83
C VAL A 34 -9.78 -0.06 -22.70
N LEU A 35 -9.38 -1.02 -21.86
CA LEU A 35 -8.41 -0.85 -20.79
C LEU A 35 -7.06 -1.38 -21.25
N PHE A 36 -6.03 -0.53 -21.15
CA PHE A 36 -4.63 -0.84 -21.45
C PHE A 36 -3.85 -0.98 -20.13
N GLU A 37 -3.18 -2.11 -19.95
CA GLU A 37 -2.26 -2.36 -18.84
C GLU A 37 -0.86 -2.67 -19.39
N GLY A 38 0.13 -1.91 -18.92
CA GLY A 38 1.54 -2.08 -19.34
C GLY A 38 2.18 -3.36 -18.80
N GLY A 39 1.76 -3.78 -17.62
CA GLY A 39 2.21 -5.01 -16.95
C GLY A 39 1.51 -6.27 -17.46
N ASN A 40 1.81 -7.37 -16.80
CA ASN A 40 1.31 -8.70 -17.15
C ASN A 40 0.08 -9.14 -16.32
N HIS A 41 -0.37 -8.34 -15.38
CA HIS A 41 -1.47 -8.65 -14.46
C HIS A 41 -2.37 -7.46 -14.18
N ILE A 42 -3.59 -7.73 -13.75
CA ILE A 42 -4.53 -6.77 -13.21
C ILE A 42 -4.36 -6.66 -11.68
N GLY A 43 -4.49 -5.45 -11.15
CA GLY A 43 -4.41 -5.18 -9.71
C GLY A 43 -3.48 -4.00 -9.37
N GLY A 44 -2.53 -3.66 -10.25
CA GLY A 44 -1.54 -2.62 -9.97
C GLY A 44 -0.76 -2.94 -8.69
N ARG A 45 -0.96 -2.14 -7.63
CA ARG A 45 -0.33 -2.33 -6.31
C ARG A 45 -1.06 -3.31 -5.37
N LEU A 46 -2.08 -4.02 -5.83
CA LEU A 46 -2.62 -5.21 -5.20
C LEU A 46 -2.03 -6.43 -5.89
N LEU A 47 -1.27 -7.21 -5.14
CA LEU A 47 -0.55 -8.37 -5.63
C LEU A 47 -0.56 -9.46 -4.56
N SER A 48 -1.40 -10.47 -4.79
CA SER A 48 -1.59 -11.61 -3.88
C SER A 48 -0.99 -12.85 -4.53
N VAL A 49 -0.08 -13.51 -3.85
CA VAL A 49 0.60 -14.71 -4.37
C VAL A 49 0.49 -15.86 -3.39
N MET A 50 0.29 -17.08 -3.91
CA MET A 50 0.27 -18.27 -3.07
C MET A 50 1.68 -18.83 -2.93
N PRO A 51 2.16 -19.07 -1.69
CA PRO A 51 3.43 -19.75 -1.48
C PRO A 51 3.32 -21.21 -1.95
N PRO A 52 4.40 -21.80 -2.53
CA PRO A 52 4.43 -23.23 -2.77
C PRO A 52 4.32 -23.96 -1.42
N ASP A 53 3.70 -25.10 -1.38
CA ASP A 53 3.56 -25.96 -0.20
C ASP A 53 2.65 -25.45 0.94
N ILE A 54 1.99 -24.29 0.81
CA ILE A 54 1.03 -23.77 1.81
C ILE A 54 -0.24 -23.30 1.09
N PRO A 55 -1.15 -24.20 0.73
CA PRO A 55 -2.32 -23.86 -0.09
C PRO A 55 -3.37 -22.99 0.62
N ASN A 56 -3.32 -22.90 1.94
CA ASN A 56 -4.25 -22.14 2.78
C ASN A 56 -3.68 -20.82 3.32
N MET A 57 -2.67 -20.27 2.65
CA MET A 57 -2.13 -18.95 2.95
C MET A 57 -1.89 -18.16 1.68
N VAL A 58 -2.17 -16.86 1.72
CA VAL A 58 -1.91 -15.93 0.62
C VAL A 58 -0.96 -14.85 1.08
N ALA A 59 0.17 -14.71 0.38
CA ALA A 59 1.11 -13.62 0.66
C ALA A 59 0.69 -12.36 -0.08
N GLU A 60 0.47 -11.29 0.65
CA GLU A 60 0.12 -9.98 0.11
C GLU A 60 1.39 -9.17 -0.16
N LEU A 61 1.97 -9.32 -1.33
CA LEU A 61 3.15 -8.54 -1.75
C LEU A 61 2.82 -7.07 -2.02
N GLY A 62 1.54 -6.73 -2.21
CA GLY A 62 1.01 -5.37 -2.32
C GLY A 62 0.18 -4.94 -1.11
N GLY A 63 -0.93 -4.21 -1.35
CA GLY A 63 -1.93 -3.90 -0.33
C GLY A 63 -2.46 -5.18 0.31
N MET A 64 -2.71 -5.19 1.62
CA MET A 64 -2.98 -6.43 2.37
C MET A 64 -4.26 -6.41 3.21
N ARG A 65 -4.81 -5.24 3.48
CA ARG A 65 -5.92 -5.08 4.44
C ARG A 65 -6.71 -3.81 4.16
N ILE A 66 -7.89 -3.75 4.75
CA ILE A 66 -8.75 -2.57 4.77
C ILE A 66 -9.15 -2.22 6.20
N LEU A 67 -9.64 -0.99 6.39
CA LEU A 67 -10.18 -0.50 7.64
C LEU A 67 -11.64 -0.04 7.40
N PRO A 68 -12.62 -0.95 7.46
CA PRO A 68 -13.99 -0.68 7.02
C PRO A 68 -14.68 0.51 7.70
N ALA A 69 -14.29 0.83 8.94
CA ALA A 69 -14.86 1.95 9.69
C ALA A 69 -14.57 3.33 9.06
N VAL A 70 -13.42 3.47 8.38
CA VAL A 70 -12.98 4.73 7.75
C VAL A 70 -12.78 4.60 6.23
N GLN A 71 -13.12 3.46 5.66
CA GLN A 71 -12.97 3.15 4.23
C GLN A 71 -14.32 2.66 3.65
N PRO A 72 -15.34 3.53 3.59
CA PRO A 72 -16.69 3.15 3.20
C PRO A 72 -16.82 2.72 1.74
N LEU A 73 -16.02 3.28 0.82
CA LEU A 73 -16.15 2.96 -0.62
C LEU A 73 -15.68 1.54 -0.92
N ILE A 74 -14.53 1.12 -0.38
CA ILE A 74 -14.07 -0.25 -0.59
C ILE A 74 -14.99 -1.26 0.09
N LYS A 75 -15.51 -0.94 1.29
CA LYS A 75 -16.51 -1.79 1.96
C LYS A 75 -17.74 -1.96 1.08
N ARG A 76 -18.33 -0.86 0.60
CA ARG A 76 -19.51 -0.89 -0.26
C ARG A 76 -19.24 -1.58 -1.60
N LEU A 77 -18.05 -1.38 -2.18
CA LEU A 77 -17.67 -2.07 -3.41
C LEU A 77 -17.65 -3.59 -3.22
N ILE A 78 -17.12 -4.09 -2.10
CA ILE A 78 -17.12 -5.53 -1.78
C ILE A 78 -18.55 -6.05 -1.66
N ASP A 79 -19.44 -5.32 -0.97
CA ASP A 79 -20.84 -5.70 -0.80
C ASP A 79 -21.53 -5.82 -2.19
N VAL A 80 -21.37 -4.81 -3.07
CA VAL A 80 -21.93 -4.82 -4.44
C VAL A 80 -21.34 -5.93 -5.30
N LEU A 81 -20.03 -6.17 -5.22
CA LEU A 81 -19.42 -7.28 -5.96
C LEU A 81 -19.95 -8.63 -5.50
N ASN A 82 -20.16 -8.81 -4.21
CA ASN A 82 -20.69 -10.06 -3.65
C ASN A 82 -22.17 -10.34 -4.00
N GLU A 83 -22.92 -9.31 -4.42
CA GLU A 83 -24.25 -9.48 -5.01
C GLU A 83 -24.19 -10.03 -6.45
N GLU A 84 -23.13 -9.66 -7.20
CA GLU A 84 -22.96 -10.06 -8.61
C GLU A 84 -22.16 -11.35 -8.80
N LEU A 85 -21.31 -11.71 -7.83
CA LEU A 85 -20.44 -12.87 -7.90
C LEU A 85 -21.11 -14.16 -7.44
N PRO A 86 -20.80 -15.29 -8.08
CA PRO A 86 -21.20 -16.62 -7.60
C PRO A 86 -20.71 -16.85 -6.15
N PRO A 87 -21.42 -17.67 -5.36
CA PRO A 87 -21.07 -17.90 -3.95
C PRO A 87 -19.62 -18.33 -3.71
N ASP A 88 -19.05 -19.17 -4.59
CA ASP A 88 -17.66 -19.66 -4.53
C ASP A 88 -16.60 -18.61 -4.90
N GLN A 89 -17.01 -17.52 -5.54
CA GLN A 89 -16.15 -16.41 -5.96
C GLN A 89 -16.32 -15.16 -5.09
N ARG A 90 -17.19 -15.18 -4.09
CA ARG A 90 -17.39 -14.06 -3.19
C ARG A 90 -16.11 -13.64 -2.49
N ILE A 91 -15.99 -12.33 -2.27
CA ILE A 91 -14.88 -11.70 -1.57
C ILE A 91 -15.18 -11.80 -0.07
N GLU A 92 -14.45 -12.65 0.61
CA GLU A 92 -14.57 -12.86 2.04
C GLU A 92 -13.38 -12.27 2.79
N THR A 93 -13.66 -11.66 3.92
CA THR A 93 -12.66 -11.05 4.80
C THR A 93 -12.58 -11.76 6.14
N TYR A 94 -11.47 -11.54 6.86
CA TYR A 94 -11.26 -12.00 8.23
C TYR A 94 -10.66 -10.88 9.08
N ASP A 95 -10.72 -11.02 10.41
CA ASP A 95 -10.09 -10.10 11.34
C ASP A 95 -8.57 -10.18 11.24
N PHE A 96 -7.93 -9.03 11.01
CA PHE A 96 -6.48 -8.95 10.84
C PHE A 96 -5.84 -8.20 12.02
N PRO A 97 -5.47 -8.90 13.10
CA PRO A 97 -4.87 -8.27 14.27
C PRO A 97 -3.49 -7.69 13.92
N VAL A 98 -3.19 -6.50 14.45
CA VAL A 98 -1.91 -5.83 14.21
C VAL A 98 -1.08 -5.81 15.49
N ASP A 99 -1.49 -5.06 16.48
CA ASP A 99 -0.73 -4.93 17.73
C ASP A 99 -1.39 -5.78 18.83
N GLN A 100 -0.65 -6.75 19.33
CA GLN A 100 -1.06 -7.60 20.44
C GLN A 100 -0.15 -7.35 21.64
N PRO A 101 -0.66 -7.33 22.88
CA PRO A 101 0.15 -7.03 24.08
C PRO A 101 1.41 -7.88 24.22
N GLN A 102 1.35 -9.16 23.80
CA GLN A 102 2.46 -10.11 23.84
C GLN A 102 3.46 -9.97 22.69
N ASN A 103 3.16 -9.21 21.65
CA ASN A 103 4.08 -9.04 20.52
C ASN A 103 5.39 -8.37 20.95
N ILE A 104 6.45 -8.70 20.24
CA ILE A 104 7.80 -8.26 20.57
C ILE A 104 8.04 -6.84 20.04
N ALA A 105 8.73 -6.02 20.83
CA ALA A 105 9.37 -4.79 20.40
C ALA A 105 10.88 -4.93 20.75
N TYR A 106 11.70 -5.18 19.71
CA TYR A 106 13.15 -5.24 19.88
C TYR A 106 13.77 -3.93 19.42
N LEU A 107 14.11 -3.06 20.36
CA LEU A 107 14.50 -1.67 20.11
C LEU A 107 15.83 -1.35 20.79
N ARG A 108 16.78 -0.83 20.02
CA ARG A 108 18.13 -0.45 20.51
C ARG A 108 18.81 -1.58 21.31
N GLY A 109 18.61 -2.84 20.88
CA GLY A 109 19.16 -4.01 21.56
C GLY A 109 18.40 -4.46 22.80
N VAL A 110 17.31 -3.81 23.17
CA VAL A 110 16.47 -4.15 24.33
C VAL A 110 15.25 -4.96 23.87
N TYR A 111 15.02 -6.08 24.52
CA TYR A 111 13.88 -6.95 24.29
C TYR A 111 12.70 -6.53 25.16
N LEU A 112 11.62 -6.12 24.54
CA LEU A 112 10.38 -5.69 25.16
C LEU A 112 9.17 -6.42 24.55
N ARG A 113 8.04 -6.39 25.25
CA ARG A 113 6.70 -6.65 24.71
C ARG A 113 5.98 -5.33 24.49
N LEU A 114 4.99 -5.30 23.60
CA LEU A 114 4.20 -4.07 23.39
C LEU A 114 3.54 -3.59 24.69
N MET A 115 3.09 -4.50 25.56
CA MET A 115 2.56 -4.15 26.89
C MET A 115 3.60 -3.53 27.82
N ASP A 116 4.89 -3.74 27.60
CA ASP A 116 5.94 -3.22 28.47
C ASP A 116 6.10 -1.68 28.36
N PHE A 117 5.64 -1.06 27.26
CA PHE A 117 5.63 0.40 27.15
C PHE A 117 4.84 1.07 28.28
N ALA A 118 3.69 0.51 28.63
CA ALA A 118 2.86 1.01 29.73
C ALA A 118 3.26 0.44 31.10
N THR A 119 3.62 -0.86 31.16
CA THR A 119 3.85 -1.57 32.43
C THR A 119 5.28 -1.46 32.95
N LYS A 120 6.26 -1.20 32.07
CA LYS A 120 7.68 -1.10 32.40
C LYS A 120 8.37 0.05 31.65
N PRO A 121 7.86 1.31 31.77
CA PRO A 121 8.33 2.44 30.95
C PRO A 121 9.82 2.74 31.14
N ASP A 122 10.40 2.40 32.27
CA ASP A 122 11.83 2.59 32.54
C ASP A 122 12.76 1.62 31.76
N LYS A 123 12.20 0.56 31.14
CA LYS A 123 12.93 -0.34 30.26
C LYS A 123 12.96 0.10 28.81
N VAL A 124 12.12 1.08 28.45
CA VAL A 124 12.05 1.60 27.07
C VAL A 124 13.34 2.39 26.78
N PRO A 125 14.16 1.98 25.80
CA PRO A 125 15.52 2.50 25.63
C PRO A 125 15.57 3.84 24.89
N TYR A 126 14.70 4.77 25.26
CA TYR A 126 14.59 6.15 24.73
C TYR A 126 14.52 7.14 25.89
N HIS A 127 15.25 8.25 25.79
CA HIS A 127 15.23 9.31 26.80
C HIS A 127 13.98 10.17 26.69
N LEU A 128 12.85 9.59 27.09
CA LEU A 128 11.55 10.25 27.04
C LEU A 128 11.37 11.25 28.16
N SER A 129 10.71 12.37 27.88
CA SER A 129 10.27 13.34 28.89
C SER A 129 9.20 12.73 29.80
N PHE A 130 8.93 13.39 30.94
CA PHE A 130 7.91 12.92 31.89
C PHE A 130 6.53 12.73 31.24
N LEU A 131 6.15 13.60 30.31
CA LEU A 131 4.85 13.54 29.62
C LEU A 131 4.78 12.49 28.51
N GLU A 132 5.92 11.99 28.05
CA GLU A 132 6.02 10.99 26.98
C GLU A 132 6.17 9.55 27.53
N ARG A 133 6.62 9.42 28.77
CA ARG A 133 6.84 8.11 29.41
C ARG A 133 5.54 7.32 29.56
N GLY A 134 5.61 6.03 29.30
CA GLY A 134 4.47 5.12 29.38
C GLY A 134 3.54 5.18 28.17
N GLY A 135 3.79 6.09 27.24
CA GLY A 135 3.07 6.15 25.96
C GLY A 135 3.62 5.13 24.95
N THR A 136 2.73 4.59 24.14
CA THR A 136 3.11 3.86 22.93
C THR A 136 3.53 4.83 21.84
N ALA A 137 4.22 4.35 20.80
CA ALA A 137 4.56 5.15 19.63
C ALA A 137 3.32 5.89 19.06
N GLY A 138 2.20 5.18 18.92
CA GLY A 138 0.94 5.76 18.43
C GLY A 138 0.37 6.84 19.36
N SER A 139 0.27 6.56 20.67
CA SER A 139 -0.32 7.50 21.63
C SER A 139 0.48 8.79 21.77
N ILE A 140 1.80 8.73 21.73
CA ILE A 140 2.67 9.91 21.75
C ILE A 140 2.38 10.83 20.55
N ILE A 141 2.29 10.26 19.35
CA ILE A 141 2.01 11.04 18.13
C ILE A 141 0.58 11.59 18.14
N VAL A 142 -0.42 10.81 18.58
CA VAL A 142 -1.81 11.29 18.72
C VAL A 142 -1.90 12.45 19.71
N ASN A 143 -1.22 12.35 20.85
CA ASN A 143 -1.14 13.46 21.81
C ASN A 143 -0.43 14.71 21.25
N ALA A 144 0.60 14.51 20.42
CA ALA A 144 1.25 15.60 19.71
C ALA A 144 0.31 16.28 18.71
N ILE A 145 -0.46 15.49 17.96
CA ILE A 145 -1.47 15.99 17.02
C ILE A 145 -2.53 16.84 17.75
N GLU A 146 -3.01 16.40 18.91
CA GLU A 146 -3.95 17.16 19.74
C GLU A 146 -3.38 18.52 20.17
N GLN A 147 -2.09 18.58 20.51
CA GLN A 147 -1.43 19.86 20.83
C GLN A 147 -1.26 20.77 19.61
N ILE A 148 -1.10 20.21 18.40
CA ILE A 148 -0.96 20.98 17.16
C ILE A 148 -2.32 21.49 16.68
N VAL A 149 -3.37 20.68 16.79
CA VAL A 149 -4.75 21.01 16.39
C VAL A 149 -5.70 20.59 17.53
N PRO A 150 -5.93 21.46 18.51
CA PRO A 150 -6.78 21.13 19.66
C PRO A 150 -8.19 20.70 19.26
N GLY A 151 -8.64 19.60 19.86
CA GLY A 151 -9.96 19.00 19.64
C GLY A 151 -10.08 18.06 18.43
N ILE A 152 -9.01 17.89 17.64
CA ILE A 152 -9.07 17.03 16.42
C ILE A 152 -9.14 15.53 16.74
N THR A 153 -8.70 15.16 17.94
CA THR A 153 -8.74 13.75 18.39
C THR A 153 -10.09 13.33 18.98
N ASN A 154 -11.06 14.24 19.04
CA ASN A 154 -12.42 13.90 19.48
C ASN A 154 -12.97 12.74 18.65
N PRO A 155 -13.39 11.62 19.28
CA PRO A 155 -13.89 10.44 18.58
C PRO A 155 -15.20 10.67 17.82
N ASP A 156 -15.98 11.68 18.20
CA ASP A 156 -17.23 12.04 17.53
C ASP A 156 -17.04 12.74 16.17
N LEU A 157 -15.80 13.17 15.85
CA LEU A 157 -15.50 13.77 14.57
C LEU A 157 -15.33 12.70 13.47
N ASP A 158 -16.01 12.91 12.36
CA ASP A 158 -15.76 12.15 11.15
C ASP A 158 -14.50 12.65 10.40
N GLU A 159 -14.07 11.94 9.36
CA GLU A 159 -12.90 12.32 8.60
C GLU A 159 -13.09 13.66 7.87
N TYR A 160 -14.29 13.94 7.35
CA TYR A 160 -14.57 15.20 6.69
C TYR A 160 -14.40 16.39 7.65
N GLN A 161 -14.95 16.28 8.86
CA GLN A 161 -14.82 17.31 9.89
C GLN A 161 -13.35 17.55 10.28
N ARG A 162 -12.58 16.48 10.50
CA ARG A 162 -11.12 16.59 10.75
C ARG A 162 -10.39 17.29 9.61
N ARG A 163 -10.73 16.98 8.37
CA ARG A 163 -10.14 17.65 7.20
C ARG A 163 -10.52 19.11 7.10
N GLN A 164 -11.74 19.52 7.48
CA GLN A 164 -12.10 20.93 7.57
C GLN A 164 -11.32 21.67 8.66
N MET A 165 -11.08 21.03 9.81
CA MET A 165 -10.26 21.60 10.88
C MET A 165 -8.85 21.90 10.39
N VAL A 166 -8.13 20.93 9.84
CA VAL A 166 -6.73 21.11 9.38
C VAL A 166 -6.60 22.07 8.21
N LYS A 167 -7.60 22.13 7.32
CA LYS A 167 -7.63 23.07 6.19
C LYS A 167 -7.52 24.53 6.64
N ASN A 168 -8.13 24.85 7.76
CA ASN A 168 -8.20 26.20 8.31
C ASN A 168 -7.20 26.43 9.45
N ALA A 169 -6.53 25.36 9.92
CA ALA A 169 -5.63 25.43 11.06
C ALA A 169 -4.28 26.06 10.68
N SER A 170 -3.72 26.73 11.69
CA SER A 170 -2.36 27.24 11.68
C SER A 170 -1.66 26.80 12.96
N PHE A 171 -0.38 26.46 12.86
CA PHE A 171 0.45 26.17 14.02
C PHE A 171 1.60 27.17 14.08
N ALA A 172 1.80 27.82 15.25
CA ALA A 172 2.77 28.89 15.43
C ALA A 172 2.66 30.02 14.36
N GLY A 173 1.42 30.39 14.00
CA GLY A 173 1.14 31.49 13.06
C GLY A 173 1.29 31.11 11.57
N VAL A 174 1.64 29.87 11.25
CA VAL A 174 1.81 29.39 9.86
C VAL A 174 0.73 28.36 9.51
N PRO A 175 0.02 28.50 8.37
CA PRO A 175 -0.96 27.49 7.93
C PRO A 175 -0.35 26.09 7.85
N LEU A 176 -1.09 25.07 8.30
CA LEU A 176 -0.58 23.69 8.36
C LEU A 176 -0.12 23.14 7.00
N TYR A 177 -0.83 23.45 5.91
CA TYR A 177 -0.43 22.97 4.59
C TYR A 177 0.93 23.52 4.11
N LYS A 178 1.43 24.60 4.72
CA LYS A 178 2.76 25.17 4.46
C LYS A 178 3.85 24.58 5.36
N GLN A 179 3.51 23.63 6.22
CA GLN A 179 4.43 23.01 7.16
C GLN A 179 4.53 21.51 6.91
N GLY A 180 5.70 20.94 7.19
CA GLY A 180 5.89 19.52 7.19
C GLY A 180 5.42 18.87 8.48
N PHE A 181 4.89 17.65 8.40
CA PHE A 181 4.43 16.92 9.58
C PHE A 181 5.55 16.71 10.61
N TRP A 182 6.73 16.30 10.15
CA TRP A 182 7.89 16.21 11.04
C TRP A 182 8.23 17.55 11.69
N ASN A 183 8.18 18.66 10.94
CA ASN A 183 8.49 19.98 11.52
C ASN A 183 7.54 20.37 12.66
N VAL A 184 6.24 20.09 12.54
CA VAL A 184 5.27 20.42 13.60
C VAL A 184 5.40 19.48 14.79
N LEU A 185 5.65 18.17 14.55
CA LEU A 185 5.89 17.20 15.63
C LEU A 185 7.08 17.60 16.51
N MET A 186 8.23 17.93 15.90
CA MET A 186 9.46 18.31 16.63
C MET A 186 9.34 19.58 17.46
N ARG A 187 8.25 20.31 17.39
CA ARG A 187 7.97 21.47 18.25
C ARG A 187 7.18 21.11 19.51
N VAL A 188 6.59 19.94 19.58
CA VAL A 188 5.71 19.51 20.68
C VAL A 188 6.17 18.22 21.38
N ILE A 189 7.01 17.41 20.72
CA ILE A 189 7.63 16.21 21.31
C ILE A 189 9.15 16.27 21.23
N SER A 190 9.81 15.48 22.09
CA SER A 190 11.27 15.33 22.05
C SER A 190 11.75 14.56 20.81
N GLY A 191 13.02 14.74 20.44
CA GLY A 191 13.65 13.96 19.37
C GLY A 191 13.64 12.45 19.66
N GLU A 192 13.76 12.04 20.93
CA GLU A 192 13.70 10.66 21.38
C GLU A 192 12.27 10.08 21.24
N ALA A 193 11.24 10.87 21.54
CA ALA A 193 9.86 10.47 21.33
C ALA A 193 9.51 10.32 19.84
N TYR A 194 10.00 11.24 19.02
CA TYR A 194 9.88 11.13 17.56
C TYR A 194 10.54 9.84 17.04
N GLN A 195 11.79 9.55 17.50
CA GLN A 195 12.50 8.34 17.09
C GLN A 195 11.79 7.08 17.57
N LEU A 196 11.24 7.06 18.78
CA LEU A 196 10.38 5.97 19.24
C LEU A 196 9.16 5.81 18.33
N GLY A 197 8.53 6.93 17.94
CA GLY A 197 7.42 6.93 16.98
C GLY A 197 7.78 6.27 15.66
N VAL A 198 8.96 6.54 15.13
CA VAL A 198 9.50 5.92 13.92
C VAL A 198 9.77 4.44 14.15
N ASP A 199 10.54 4.08 15.19
CA ASP A 199 11.07 2.73 15.39
C ASP A 199 9.97 1.74 15.80
N ALA A 200 9.16 2.08 16.79
CA ALA A 200 8.08 1.23 17.28
C ALA A 200 6.78 1.37 16.46
N GLY A 201 6.59 2.48 15.75
CA GLY A 201 5.50 2.61 14.77
C GLY A 201 5.71 1.73 13.54
N GLY A 202 6.96 1.42 13.22
CA GLY A 202 7.35 0.52 12.13
C GLY A 202 7.39 1.17 10.75
N TYR A 203 7.04 2.46 10.63
CA TYR A 203 7.04 3.20 9.37
C TYR A 203 7.89 4.46 9.46
N ASN A 204 8.72 4.69 8.47
CA ASN A 204 9.51 5.90 8.35
C ASN A 204 8.75 7.00 7.60
N SER A 205 8.11 6.66 6.51
CA SER A 205 7.52 7.64 5.59
C SER A 205 6.28 8.32 6.15
N THR A 206 5.55 7.71 7.11
CA THR A 206 4.36 8.30 7.71
C THR A 206 4.67 9.51 8.60
N LEU A 207 5.85 9.51 9.23
CA LEU A 207 6.31 10.59 10.10
C LEU A 207 7.31 11.53 9.44
N THR A 208 7.65 11.34 8.15
CA THR A 208 8.54 12.23 7.42
C THR A 208 7.91 13.58 7.13
N ASN A 209 8.69 14.45 6.50
CA ASN A 209 8.24 15.79 6.16
C ASN A 209 7.35 15.77 4.91
N TRP A 210 6.05 15.57 5.10
CA TRP A 210 5.03 15.78 4.10
C TRP A 210 3.97 16.75 4.63
N ASN A 211 3.03 17.16 3.82
CA ASN A 211 2.05 18.18 4.15
C ASN A 211 1.33 17.87 5.48
N ALA A 212 1.51 18.70 6.49
CA ALA A 212 0.95 18.45 7.82
C ALA A 212 -0.58 18.46 7.84
N ALA A 213 -1.22 19.28 6.98
CA ALA A 213 -2.68 19.33 6.88
C ALA A 213 -3.27 18.03 6.31
N ASP A 214 -2.52 17.27 5.51
CA ASP A 214 -2.95 15.97 4.99
C ASP A 214 -2.49 14.81 5.90
N ALA A 215 -1.30 14.93 6.49
CA ALA A 215 -0.70 13.92 7.35
C ALA A 215 -1.51 13.70 8.63
N ILE A 216 -1.99 14.76 9.27
CA ILE A 216 -2.70 14.69 10.56
C ILE A 216 -3.99 13.86 10.46
N PRO A 217 -4.98 14.18 9.61
CA PRO A 217 -6.18 13.36 9.51
C PRO A 217 -5.88 11.95 9.00
N TRP A 218 -4.92 11.80 8.08
CA TRP A 218 -4.49 10.50 7.59
C TRP A 218 -3.95 9.62 8.73
N TYR A 219 -3.07 10.17 9.58
CA TYR A 219 -2.49 9.46 10.72
C TYR A 219 -3.56 9.04 11.73
N LEU A 220 -4.49 9.93 12.05
CA LEU A 220 -5.61 9.62 12.97
C LEU A 220 -6.53 8.53 12.42
N SER A 221 -6.73 8.46 11.11
CA SER A 221 -7.57 7.43 10.48
C SER A 221 -6.91 6.05 10.50
N ASP A 222 -5.59 5.94 10.36
CA ASP A 222 -4.87 4.66 10.30
C ASP A 222 -4.36 4.21 11.69
N PHE A 223 -3.88 5.15 12.51
CA PHE A 223 -3.28 4.86 13.83
C PHE A 223 -4.14 5.35 15.01
N GLY A 224 -5.42 5.59 14.77
CA GLY A 224 -6.38 5.92 15.82
C GLY A 224 -6.55 4.80 16.85
N VAL A 225 -7.43 5.02 17.82
CA VAL A 225 -7.69 4.06 18.90
C VAL A 225 -8.34 2.80 18.33
N ASP A 226 -7.71 1.65 18.55
CA ASP A 226 -8.19 0.29 18.25
C ASP A 226 -8.70 0.08 16.81
N PRO A 227 -7.84 0.23 15.78
CA PRO A 227 -8.23 0.04 14.40
C PRO A 227 -8.55 -1.44 14.09
N GLN A 228 -9.77 -1.71 13.65
CA GLN A 228 -10.26 -3.06 13.31
C GLN A 228 -9.98 -3.36 11.82
N TYR A 229 -8.79 -3.84 11.52
CA TYR A 229 -8.41 -4.22 10.15
C TYR A 229 -9.06 -5.54 9.72
N LYS A 230 -9.33 -5.64 8.40
CA LYS A 230 -9.77 -6.86 7.74
C LYS A 230 -8.77 -7.27 6.66
N GLY A 231 -8.35 -8.54 6.70
CA GLY A 231 -7.63 -9.22 5.63
C GLY A 231 -8.58 -9.94 4.68
N PHE A 232 -8.04 -10.61 3.66
CA PHE A 232 -8.81 -11.25 2.59
C PHE A 232 -8.48 -12.73 2.46
N LYS A 233 -9.48 -13.60 2.49
CA LYS A 233 -9.30 -15.07 2.43
C LYS A 233 -8.57 -15.53 1.17
N LYS A 234 -8.95 -15.02 0.01
CA LYS A 234 -8.33 -15.36 -1.29
C LYS A 234 -7.38 -14.29 -1.82
N GLY A 235 -6.96 -13.36 -0.95
CA GLY A 235 -6.10 -12.24 -1.29
C GLY A 235 -6.85 -10.99 -1.78
N PHE A 236 -6.30 -9.83 -1.50
CA PHE A 236 -6.91 -8.54 -1.83
C PHE A 236 -6.99 -8.28 -3.34
N GLN A 237 -6.08 -8.90 -4.12
CA GLN A 237 -6.11 -8.81 -5.58
C GLN A 237 -7.41 -9.39 -6.18
N GLN A 238 -8.17 -10.20 -5.44
CA GLN A 238 -9.47 -10.70 -5.89
C GLN A 238 -10.42 -9.55 -6.27
N VAL A 239 -10.37 -8.41 -5.58
CA VAL A 239 -11.24 -7.25 -5.87
C VAL A 239 -11.04 -6.72 -7.31
N PRO A 240 -9.84 -6.28 -7.74
CA PRO A 240 -9.64 -5.83 -9.12
C PRO A 240 -9.78 -6.94 -10.15
N LEU A 241 -9.47 -8.19 -9.82
CA LEU A 241 -9.67 -9.32 -10.73
C LEU A 241 -11.17 -9.54 -11.00
N SER A 242 -12.01 -9.52 -9.97
CA SER A 242 -13.47 -9.64 -10.12
C SER A 242 -14.06 -8.50 -10.96
N LEU A 243 -13.61 -7.25 -10.72
CA LEU A 243 -14.02 -6.10 -11.53
C LEU A 243 -13.65 -6.28 -13.02
N ALA A 244 -12.44 -6.76 -13.29
CA ALA A 244 -11.99 -7.00 -14.66
C ALA A 244 -12.79 -8.10 -15.36
N GLU A 245 -13.14 -9.18 -14.65
CA GLU A 245 -13.97 -10.25 -15.21
C GLU A 245 -15.42 -9.77 -15.47
N LEU A 246 -16.01 -9.02 -14.56
CA LEU A 246 -17.33 -8.41 -14.77
C LEU A 246 -17.30 -7.42 -15.95
N PHE A 247 -16.24 -6.61 -16.09
CA PHE A 247 -16.06 -5.72 -17.23
C PHE A 247 -15.98 -6.48 -18.56
N LYS A 248 -15.23 -7.60 -18.60
CA LYS A 248 -15.14 -8.46 -19.80
C LYS A 248 -16.47 -9.14 -20.13
N LYS A 249 -17.21 -9.58 -19.10
CA LYS A 249 -18.54 -10.20 -19.25
C LYS A 249 -19.53 -9.26 -19.95
N GLU A 250 -19.40 -7.95 -19.70
CA GLU A 250 -20.14 -6.88 -20.39
C GLU A 250 -19.51 -6.46 -21.74
N HIS A 251 -18.65 -7.30 -22.33
CA HIS A 251 -17.94 -7.03 -23.59
C HIS A 251 -16.94 -5.86 -23.53
N GLY A 252 -16.38 -5.56 -22.36
CA GLY A 252 -15.24 -4.66 -22.22
C GLY A 252 -13.94 -5.34 -22.66
N VAL A 253 -12.98 -4.57 -23.16
CA VAL A 253 -11.72 -5.09 -23.68
C VAL A 253 -10.57 -4.77 -22.72
N VAL A 254 -9.83 -5.79 -22.27
CA VAL A 254 -8.62 -5.63 -21.45
C VAL A 254 -7.39 -6.06 -22.26
N ARG A 255 -6.40 -5.19 -22.36
CA ARG A 255 -5.12 -5.44 -23.06
C ARG A 255 -3.96 -5.40 -22.10
N LEU A 256 -3.51 -6.55 -21.65
CA LEU A 256 -2.30 -6.72 -20.85
C LEU A 256 -1.03 -6.61 -21.71
N LYS A 257 0.12 -6.37 -21.07
CA LYS A 257 1.42 -6.19 -21.74
C LYS A 257 1.36 -5.18 -22.89
N THR A 258 0.52 -4.16 -22.71
CA THR A 258 0.23 -3.16 -23.74
C THR A 258 0.46 -1.77 -23.16
N LYS A 259 1.74 -1.41 -23.09
CA LYS A 259 2.17 -0.08 -22.66
C LYS A 259 1.74 0.97 -23.68
N VAL A 260 1.14 2.04 -23.19
CA VAL A 260 0.93 3.27 -23.95
C VAL A 260 2.17 4.14 -23.75
N ASP A 261 2.82 4.53 -24.85
CA ASP A 261 4.10 5.24 -24.82
C ASP A 261 3.94 6.75 -24.81
N GLY A 262 2.76 7.26 -25.20
CA GLY A 262 2.42 8.68 -25.23
C GLY A 262 1.04 8.92 -25.83
N PHE A 263 0.60 10.18 -25.81
CA PHE A 263 -0.64 10.61 -26.49
C PHE A 263 -0.60 12.09 -26.83
N ASN A 264 -1.44 12.49 -27.80
CA ASN A 264 -1.63 13.88 -28.16
C ASN A 264 -3.09 14.18 -28.49
N TRP A 265 -3.44 15.47 -28.51
CA TRP A 265 -4.74 15.93 -28.97
C TRP A 265 -4.92 15.73 -30.47
N VAL A 266 -6.11 15.27 -30.83
CA VAL A 266 -6.58 15.26 -32.22
C VAL A 266 -7.99 15.84 -32.31
N ARG A 267 -8.48 16.05 -33.51
CA ARG A 267 -9.87 16.51 -33.68
C ARG A 267 -10.85 15.47 -33.14
N GLY A 268 -11.59 15.85 -32.11
CA GLY A 268 -12.62 14.99 -31.51
C GLY A 268 -12.15 14.01 -30.46
N GLY A 269 -10.88 14.12 -29.98
CA GLY A 269 -10.37 13.24 -28.90
C GLY A 269 -8.86 13.25 -28.75
N VAL A 270 -8.30 12.08 -28.57
CA VAL A 270 -6.86 11.84 -28.40
C VAL A 270 -6.37 10.76 -29.36
N GLU A 271 -5.10 10.83 -29.71
CA GLU A 271 -4.36 9.79 -30.43
C GLU A 271 -3.30 9.21 -29.49
N LEU A 272 -3.45 7.94 -29.16
CA LEU A 272 -2.52 7.17 -28.33
C LEU A 272 -1.40 6.59 -29.19
N LEU A 273 -0.17 6.59 -28.67
CA LEU A 273 0.97 5.86 -29.24
C LEU A 273 1.13 4.53 -28.47
N VAL A 274 0.91 3.41 -29.13
CA VAL A 274 0.97 2.06 -28.54
C VAL A 274 1.86 1.18 -29.38
N LYS A 275 3.03 0.81 -28.88
CA LYS A 275 4.01 -0.03 -29.63
C LYS A 275 4.28 0.51 -31.04
N GLY A 276 4.47 1.82 -31.18
CA GLY A 276 4.70 2.50 -32.45
C GLY A 276 3.47 2.68 -33.36
N LYS A 277 2.29 2.21 -32.93
CA LYS A 277 1.02 2.40 -33.67
C LYS A 277 0.20 3.50 -33.04
N LYS A 278 -0.57 4.20 -33.87
CA LYS A 278 -1.52 5.23 -33.48
C LYS A 278 -2.92 4.65 -33.32
N ILE A 279 -3.56 4.94 -32.19
CA ILE A 279 -4.92 4.48 -31.87
C ILE A 279 -5.73 5.70 -31.42
N SER A 280 -6.86 5.94 -32.06
CA SER A 280 -7.73 7.08 -31.73
C SER A 280 -8.75 6.70 -30.66
N ALA A 281 -8.98 7.62 -29.70
CA ALA A 281 -10.03 7.50 -28.70
C ALA A 281 -10.72 8.86 -28.48
N LYS A 282 -12.03 8.83 -28.17
CA LYS A 282 -12.79 10.06 -27.90
C LYS A 282 -12.52 10.61 -26.50
N THR A 283 -12.35 9.71 -25.54
CA THR A 283 -12.09 10.02 -24.12
C THR A 283 -10.89 9.22 -23.65
N LEU A 284 -10.02 9.86 -22.86
CA LEU A 284 -8.86 9.22 -22.23
C LEU A 284 -8.96 9.34 -20.71
N ILE A 285 -8.80 8.21 -20.03
CA ILE A 285 -8.67 8.12 -18.56
C ILE A 285 -7.29 7.57 -18.22
N LEU A 286 -6.53 8.34 -17.45
CA LEU A 286 -5.24 7.95 -16.91
C LEU A 286 -5.41 7.49 -15.46
N ALA A 287 -5.63 6.19 -15.28
CA ALA A 287 -5.84 5.55 -13.97
C ALA A 287 -4.51 5.07 -13.39
N MET A 288 -3.60 6.02 -13.10
CA MET A 288 -2.22 5.70 -12.76
C MET A 288 -1.60 6.65 -11.73
N PRO A 289 -0.57 6.21 -10.97
CA PRO A 289 0.13 7.06 -10.02
C PRO A 289 1.04 8.08 -10.70
N ARG A 290 1.53 9.05 -9.91
CA ARG A 290 2.44 10.10 -10.38
C ARG A 290 3.59 9.56 -11.23
N ARG A 291 4.31 8.54 -10.76
CA ARG A 291 5.47 7.99 -11.50
C ARG A 291 5.12 7.58 -12.94
N SER A 292 3.96 6.93 -13.13
CA SER A 292 3.50 6.55 -14.47
C SER A 292 3.16 7.76 -15.33
N LEU A 293 2.59 8.82 -14.74
CA LEU A 293 2.35 10.08 -15.43
C LEU A 293 3.66 10.75 -15.85
N ASP A 294 4.67 10.78 -14.96
CA ASP A 294 6.01 11.30 -15.27
C ASP A 294 6.66 10.52 -16.43
N LEU A 295 6.50 9.19 -16.48
CA LEU A 295 7.02 8.35 -17.57
C LEU A 295 6.27 8.55 -18.90
N LEU A 296 5.01 8.92 -18.85
CA LEU A 296 4.17 9.15 -20.03
C LEU A 296 4.37 10.58 -20.59
N ALA A 297 4.65 11.55 -19.74
CA ALA A 297 4.74 12.98 -20.06
C ALA A 297 5.72 13.35 -21.18
N PRO A 298 6.93 12.74 -21.31
CA PRO A 298 7.85 13.10 -22.39
C PRO A 298 7.28 12.97 -23.80
N ASN A 299 6.37 12.02 -24.00
CA ASN A 299 5.71 11.76 -25.28
C ASN A 299 4.23 12.20 -25.28
N SER A 300 3.84 13.05 -24.32
CA SER A 300 2.44 13.49 -24.14
C SER A 300 2.40 14.99 -23.86
N PRO A 301 2.42 15.85 -24.89
CA PRO A 301 2.38 17.30 -24.73
C PRO A 301 1.30 17.79 -23.76
N PRO A 302 0.07 17.20 -23.73
CA PRO A 302 -0.93 17.63 -22.75
C PRO A 302 -0.50 17.46 -21.29
N LEU A 303 0.31 16.44 -20.94
CA LEU A 303 0.79 16.25 -19.58
C LEU A 303 1.88 17.26 -19.20
N GLN A 304 2.62 17.76 -20.18
CA GLN A 304 3.64 18.79 -19.95
C GLN A 304 3.02 20.12 -19.54
N GLU A 305 1.78 20.41 -19.98
CA GLU A 305 1.04 21.62 -19.58
C GLU A 305 0.59 21.59 -18.11
N ILE A 306 0.50 20.41 -17.49
CA ILE A 306 0.01 20.20 -16.12
C ILE A 306 1.09 19.61 -15.19
N THR A 307 2.36 19.79 -15.52
CA THR A 307 3.49 19.22 -14.77
C THR A 307 3.45 19.59 -13.29
N GLU A 308 3.07 20.81 -12.94
CA GLU A 308 2.96 21.26 -11.53
C GLU A 308 1.85 20.50 -10.76
N LEU A 309 0.71 20.25 -11.40
CA LEU A 309 -0.35 19.43 -10.79
C LEU A 309 0.13 17.99 -10.57
N ILE A 310 0.80 17.40 -11.57
CA ILE A 310 1.38 16.06 -11.46
C ILE A 310 2.42 16.01 -10.34
N ALA A 311 3.27 17.04 -10.23
CA ALA A 311 4.34 17.13 -9.25
C ALA A 311 3.88 17.46 -7.81
N SER A 312 2.59 17.69 -7.58
CA SER A 312 2.04 18.09 -6.26
C SER A 312 2.14 17.01 -5.17
N VAL A 313 2.43 15.77 -5.54
CA VAL A 313 2.64 14.63 -4.64
C VAL A 313 4.03 14.03 -4.80
N THR A 314 4.55 13.34 -3.78
CA THR A 314 5.82 12.62 -3.83
C THR A 314 5.57 11.11 -3.74
N PRO A 315 6.06 10.29 -4.68
CA PRO A 315 6.06 8.84 -4.57
C PRO A 315 6.92 8.39 -3.38
N ARG A 316 6.41 7.46 -2.58
CA ARG A 316 7.10 6.83 -1.45
C ARG A 316 7.38 5.38 -1.76
N PRO A 317 8.56 4.86 -1.43
CA PRO A 317 8.87 3.45 -1.62
C PRO A 317 8.13 2.57 -0.61
N LEU A 318 8.07 1.28 -0.89
CA LEU A 318 7.51 0.27 0.00
C LEU A 318 8.11 -1.08 -0.33
N PHE A 319 8.47 -1.86 0.70
CA PHE A 319 9.12 -3.15 0.56
C PHE A 319 8.42 -4.19 1.43
N LYS A 320 8.25 -5.39 0.89
CA LYS A 320 7.77 -6.55 1.65
C LYS A 320 8.59 -7.78 1.31
N LEU A 321 8.87 -8.59 2.33
CA LEU A 321 9.56 -9.89 2.22
C LEU A 321 8.77 -10.94 3.00
N PHE A 322 8.36 -11.99 2.32
CA PHE A 322 7.69 -13.15 2.91
C PHE A 322 8.64 -14.33 2.97
N THR A 323 8.57 -15.10 4.05
CA THR A 323 9.33 -16.34 4.25
C THR A 323 8.43 -17.44 4.75
N THR A 324 8.66 -18.67 4.26
CA THR A 324 7.91 -19.86 4.69
C THR A 324 8.79 -20.81 5.51
N TYR A 325 8.16 -21.57 6.38
CA TYR A 325 8.79 -22.48 7.32
C TYR A 325 8.03 -23.80 7.42
N SER A 326 8.70 -24.86 7.90
CA SER A 326 8.06 -26.16 8.12
C SER A 326 7.09 -26.15 9.31
N ASN A 327 7.29 -25.24 10.26
CA ASN A 327 6.45 -25.05 11.44
C ASN A 327 6.49 -23.59 11.92
N PRO A 328 5.50 -23.13 12.69
CA PRO A 328 5.48 -21.81 13.28
C PRO A 328 6.36 -21.71 14.51
N TRP A 329 7.68 -21.68 14.32
CA TRP A 329 8.69 -21.65 15.38
C TRP A 329 8.56 -20.46 16.35
N TRP A 330 7.96 -19.38 15.91
CA TRP A 330 7.76 -18.15 16.70
C TRP A 330 6.76 -18.32 17.85
N LEU A 331 5.93 -19.36 17.85
CA LEU A 331 5.06 -19.68 18.98
C LEU A 331 5.85 -19.85 20.29
N ALA A 332 7.06 -20.39 20.20
CA ALA A 332 7.95 -20.58 21.34
C ALA A 332 8.52 -19.25 21.90
N ALA A 333 8.46 -18.15 21.13
CA ALA A 333 8.90 -16.84 21.57
C ALA A 333 7.86 -16.11 22.47
N GLY A 334 6.86 -16.81 22.98
CA GLY A 334 5.88 -16.32 23.94
C GLY A 334 6.48 -15.93 25.29
N TYR A 335 5.64 -15.70 26.28
CA TYR A 335 6.04 -15.44 27.66
C TYR A 335 5.14 -16.19 28.64
N THR A 336 5.62 -16.39 29.84
CA THR A 336 4.81 -16.93 30.93
C THR A 336 4.18 -15.78 31.70
N ALA A 337 2.85 -15.76 31.75
CA ALA A 337 2.07 -14.79 32.51
C ALA A 337 2.23 -15.03 34.03
N PRO A 338 1.88 -14.04 34.89
CA PRO A 338 2.01 -14.17 36.35
C PRO A 338 1.25 -15.35 36.95
N ASP A 339 0.18 -15.82 36.33
CA ASP A 339 -0.61 -17.00 36.73
C ASP A 339 0.00 -18.34 36.29
N GLY A 340 1.18 -18.31 35.63
CA GLY A 340 1.86 -19.48 35.11
C GLY A 340 1.44 -19.90 33.69
N THR A 341 0.46 -19.24 33.08
CA THR A 341 0.00 -19.54 31.73
C THR A 341 1.03 -19.10 30.69
N PHE A 342 1.38 -19.99 29.77
CA PHE A 342 2.22 -19.62 28.62
C PHE A 342 1.36 -18.95 27.53
N VAL A 343 1.75 -17.74 27.14
CA VAL A 343 1.09 -16.95 26.08
C VAL A 343 1.99 -16.94 24.85
N PRO A 344 1.63 -17.65 23.77
CA PRO A 344 2.44 -17.69 22.56
C PRO A 344 2.35 -16.37 21.77
N VAL A 345 3.34 -16.14 20.92
CA VAL A 345 3.25 -15.11 19.87
C VAL A 345 2.68 -15.78 18.63
N GLU A 346 1.41 -15.58 18.34
CA GLU A 346 0.72 -16.32 17.27
C GLU A 346 0.08 -15.43 16.21
N ALA A 347 -0.16 -14.15 16.51
CA ALA A 347 -0.81 -13.19 15.60
C ALA A 347 -0.25 -11.77 15.82
N GLY A 348 -0.60 -10.86 14.94
CA GLY A 348 -0.17 -9.47 15.01
C GLY A 348 1.24 -9.24 14.47
N ARG A 349 1.92 -8.21 14.95
CA ARG A 349 3.25 -7.83 14.47
C ARG A 349 4.26 -7.62 15.59
N THR A 350 5.49 -7.92 15.26
CA THR A 350 6.71 -7.51 15.99
C THR A 350 7.30 -6.28 15.33
N VAL A 351 7.83 -5.35 16.11
CA VAL A 351 8.46 -4.11 15.63
C VAL A 351 9.92 -4.04 16.10
N THR A 352 10.77 -3.38 15.29
CA THR A 352 12.20 -3.22 15.59
C THR A 352 12.80 -2.04 14.84
N ASP A 353 13.90 -1.50 15.36
CA ASP A 353 14.79 -0.55 14.68
C ASP A 353 15.76 -1.23 13.69
N LEU A 354 15.84 -2.56 13.69
CA LEU A 354 16.61 -3.30 12.69
C LEU A 354 15.96 -3.19 11.30
N PRO A 355 16.72 -3.45 10.21
CA PRO A 355 16.21 -3.34 8.83
C PRO A 355 14.96 -4.13 8.48
N VAL A 356 14.58 -5.16 9.22
CA VAL A 356 13.28 -5.84 9.03
C VAL A 356 12.08 -4.98 9.41
N ARG A 357 12.26 -3.99 10.26
CA ARG A 357 11.26 -3.03 10.75
C ARG A 357 10.01 -3.66 11.37
N GLN A 358 9.24 -4.41 10.60
CA GLN A 358 8.02 -5.07 11.04
C GLN A 358 8.03 -6.51 10.56
N THR A 359 7.66 -7.42 11.45
CA THR A 359 7.39 -8.82 11.12
C THR A 359 5.96 -9.15 11.52
N TYR A 360 5.14 -9.64 10.58
CA TYR A 360 3.78 -10.10 10.87
C TYR A 360 3.73 -11.63 10.91
N TYR A 361 3.07 -12.15 11.93
CA TYR A 361 2.75 -13.57 12.07
C TYR A 361 1.55 -13.86 11.20
N TRP A 362 1.80 -14.39 9.99
CA TRP A 362 0.81 -14.39 8.93
C TRP A 362 -0.28 -15.42 9.17
N PRO A 363 -1.57 -15.03 9.12
CA PRO A 363 -2.67 -15.95 9.36
C PRO A 363 -2.91 -16.88 8.18
N LYS A 364 -3.65 -17.94 8.42
CA LYS A 364 -4.27 -18.76 7.37
C LYS A 364 -5.39 -17.98 6.66
N ASP A 365 -5.88 -18.52 5.55
CA ASP A 365 -6.97 -17.96 4.74
C ASP A 365 -8.32 -17.85 5.50
N ASP A 366 -8.47 -18.55 6.62
CA ASP A 366 -9.61 -18.44 7.54
C ASP A 366 -9.41 -17.33 8.61
N GLY A 367 -8.28 -16.65 8.62
CA GLY A 367 -7.90 -15.64 9.61
C GLY A 367 -7.32 -16.20 10.90
N ASN A 368 -7.31 -17.53 11.07
CA ASN A 368 -6.75 -18.15 12.27
C ASN A 368 -5.22 -18.18 12.25
N PRO A 369 -4.56 -18.11 13.40
CA PRO A 369 -3.12 -18.30 13.49
C PRO A 369 -2.68 -19.68 12.99
N ALA A 370 -1.45 -19.75 12.47
CA ALA A 370 -0.80 -21.02 12.22
C ALA A 370 -0.28 -21.62 13.55
N THR A 371 -0.90 -22.69 14.00
CA THR A 371 -0.54 -23.36 15.27
C THR A 371 0.27 -24.63 15.07
N GLY A 372 0.51 -25.05 13.83
CA GLY A 372 1.32 -26.22 13.44
C GLY A 372 1.40 -26.36 11.93
N GLY A 373 2.27 -27.27 11.46
CA GLY A 373 2.52 -27.50 10.04
C GLY A 373 3.22 -26.34 9.34
N PRO A 374 3.28 -26.35 8.00
CA PRO A 374 3.89 -25.27 7.25
C PRO A 374 3.24 -23.92 7.54
N ALA A 375 4.06 -22.89 7.72
CA ALA A 375 3.61 -21.57 8.14
C ALA A 375 4.44 -20.47 7.47
N MET A 376 3.93 -19.23 7.49
CA MET A 376 4.51 -18.08 6.79
C MET A 376 4.60 -16.85 7.69
N LEU A 377 5.66 -16.07 7.51
CA LEU A 377 5.80 -14.71 8.04
C LEU A 377 5.82 -13.71 6.89
N MET A 378 5.18 -12.56 7.06
CA MET A 378 5.70 -11.37 6.41
C MET A 378 6.91 -10.93 7.23
N ALA A 379 8.08 -11.40 6.83
CA ALA A 379 9.32 -11.33 7.60
C ALA A 379 9.90 -9.92 7.68
N SER A 380 9.63 -9.09 6.65
CA SER A 380 9.99 -7.67 6.66
C SER A 380 8.92 -6.86 5.95
N TYR A 381 8.56 -5.73 6.56
CA TYR A 381 7.74 -4.70 5.95
C TYR A 381 8.36 -3.34 6.25
N ASP A 382 8.78 -2.65 5.20
CA ASP A 382 9.54 -1.40 5.30
C ASP A 382 9.10 -0.39 4.24
N ASP A 383 9.26 0.89 4.56
CA ASP A 383 8.80 2.00 3.69
C ASP A 383 9.80 3.17 3.65
N GLY A 384 10.98 2.98 4.19
CA GLY A 384 11.92 4.07 4.40
C GLY A 384 13.34 3.79 3.94
N THR A 385 14.28 4.34 4.69
CA THR A 385 15.72 4.27 4.39
C THR A 385 16.28 2.86 4.38
N ASN A 386 15.69 1.94 5.14
CA ASN A 386 16.13 0.55 5.23
C ASN A 386 15.89 -0.26 3.94
N ILE A 387 15.04 0.23 3.01
CA ILE A 387 14.90 -0.39 1.70
C ILE A 387 16.25 -0.44 0.97
N GLY A 388 17.07 0.60 1.12
CA GLY A 388 18.45 0.60 0.58
C GLY A 388 19.35 -0.50 1.17
N PHE A 389 19.12 -0.92 2.41
CA PHE A 389 19.80 -2.07 3.01
C PHE A 389 19.44 -3.37 2.26
N TRP A 390 18.16 -3.61 2.01
CA TRP A 390 17.70 -4.78 1.25
C TRP A 390 18.16 -4.75 -0.20
N ASP A 391 18.20 -3.56 -0.83
CA ASP A 391 18.69 -3.38 -2.19
C ASP A 391 20.17 -3.76 -2.32
N GLY A 392 20.99 -3.45 -1.32
CA GLY A 392 22.40 -3.86 -1.26
C GLY A 392 22.64 -5.37 -1.25
N LEU A 393 21.63 -6.16 -0.90
CA LEU A 393 21.68 -7.62 -0.87
C LEU A 393 21.23 -8.28 -2.18
N ARG A 394 20.82 -7.50 -3.18
CA ARG A 394 20.44 -7.99 -4.50
C ARG A 394 21.66 -8.25 -5.38
N PRO A 395 21.57 -9.16 -6.35
CA PRO A 395 22.59 -9.27 -7.42
C PRO A 395 22.69 -7.98 -8.22
N ARG A 396 23.87 -7.69 -8.76
CA ARG A 396 24.14 -6.43 -9.47
C ARG A 396 23.20 -6.23 -10.67
N ARG A 397 22.48 -5.12 -10.69
CA ARG A 397 21.42 -4.75 -11.65
C ARG A 397 21.85 -4.33 -13.04
N ARG A 398 23.12 -4.31 -13.38
CA ARG A 398 23.65 -3.56 -14.54
C ARG A 398 22.98 -3.87 -15.90
N GLU A 399 22.33 -5.00 -16.05
CA GLU A 399 21.74 -5.43 -17.33
C GLU A 399 20.20 -5.37 -17.36
N ALA A 400 19.54 -5.53 -16.24
CA ALA A 400 18.07 -5.57 -16.14
C ALA A 400 17.40 -4.20 -16.36
N TRP A 401 18.01 -3.14 -15.89
CA TRP A 401 17.54 -1.76 -16.12
C TRP A 401 17.51 -1.39 -17.62
N LYS A 402 18.48 -1.88 -18.41
CA LYS A 402 18.55 -1.62 -19.87
C LYS A 402 17.46 -2.31 -20.68
N ALA A 403 16.88 -3.39 -20.17
CA ALA A 403 15.95 -4.23 -20.92
C ALA A 403 14.46 -3.91 -20.64
N GLY A 404 14.12 -3.09 -19.62
CA GLY A 404 12.72 -2.82 -19.24
C GLY A 404 11.96 -4.08 -18.80
N LEU A 405 12.70 -5.12 -18.41
CA LEU A 405 12.15 -6.39 -17.98
C LEU A 405 11.92 -6.37 -16.46
N GLU A 406 10.78 -6.86 -16.00
CA GLU A 406 10.61 -7.32 -14.62
C GLU A 406 11.69 -8.38 -14.37
N VAL A 407 12.63 -8.05 -13.49
CA VAL A 407 13.78 -8.91 -13.26
C VAL A 407 13.37 -10.07 -12.38
N ALA A 408 13.00 -11.18 -12.99
CA ALA A 408 13.31 -12.47 -12.42
C ALA A 408 14.85 -12.52 -12.33
N GLN A 409 15.40 -12.58 -11.14
CA GLN A 409 16.83 -12.52 -10.91
C GLN A 409 17.49 -13.80 -11.41
N PRO A 410 18.27 -13.80 -12.52
CA PRO A 410 18.69 -15.05 -13.14
C PRO A 410 19.77 -15.80 -12.37
N ASP A 411 20.56 -15.12 -11.52
CA ASP A 411 21.87 -15.66 -11.14
C ASP A 411 22.06 -15.96 -9.64
N ASP A 412 21.04 -15.73 -8.79
CA ASP A 412 21.13 -16.10 -7.38
C ASP A 412 20.37 -17.42 -7.14
N PRO A 413 21.07 -18.52 -6.81
CA PRO A 413 20.41 -19.79 -6.60
C PRO A 413 19.37 -19.67 -5.49
N PHE A 414 18.15 -19.91 -5.83
CA PHE A 414 16.97 -19.73 -5.01
C PHE A 414 16.91 -20.76 -3.87
N LEU A 415 16.47 -20.34 -2.68
CA LEU A 415 16.07 -21.26 -1.64
C LEU A 415 14.65 -21.74 -1.91
N GLY A 416 14.48 -23.02 -2.17
CA GLY A 416 13.18 -23.65 -2.38
C GLY A 416 13.28 -24.89 -3.24
N GLU A 417 12.44 -25.88 -2.94
CA GLU A 417 12.35 -27.15 -3.67
C GLU A 417 11.43 -27.03 -4.88
N ASP A 418 11.70 -27.82 -5.92
CA ASP A 418 10.85 -27.92 -7.11
C ASP A 418 9.54 -28.68 -6.78
N GLY A 419 8.44 -28.01 -6.87
CA GLY A 419 7.10 -28.58 -6.73
C GLY A 419 6.19 -28.12 -7.92
N ASP A 420 4.86 -28.34 -7.96
CA ASP A 420 3.92 -28.17 -9.12
C ASP A 420 3.96 -26.80 -9.84
N LYS A 421 4.05 -26.82 -11.17
CA LYS A 421 4.40 -25.67 -12.03
C LYS A 421 3.31 -24.62 -12.26
N SER A 422 2.04 -24.88 -11.96
CA SER A 422 0.95 -23.97 -12.34
C SER A 422 0.70 -22.82 -11.35
N SER A 423 0.78 -23.06 -10.04
CA SER A 423 0.70 -22.03 -8.99
C SER A 423 2.05 -21.40 -8.65
N LYS A 424 3.16 -21.99 -9.10
CA LYS A 424 4.53 -21.62 -8.83
C LYS A 424 5.04 -20.44 -9.62
N LEU A 425 4.51 -20.21 -10.82
CA LEU A 425 5.00 -19.13 -11.70
C LEU A 425 4.88 -17.76 -11.04
N VAL A 426 3.82 -17.48 -10.27
CA VAL A 426 3.62 -16.17 -9.64
C VAL A 426 4.55 -15.96 -8.46
N TRP A 427 4.64 -16.92 -7.52
CA TRP A 427 5.57 -16.85 -6.39
C TRP A 427 7.02 -16.76 -6.88
N TRP A 428 7.39 -17.58 -7.85
CA TRP A 428 8.74 -17.68 -8.38
C TRP A 428 9.20 -16.43 -9.16
N GLN A 429 8.28 -15.59 -9.61
CA GLN A 429 8.62 -14.27 -10.18
C GLN A 429 9.15 -13.28 -9.14
N TYR A 430 8.87 -13.52 -7.86
CA TYR A 430 9.20 -12.63 -6.75
C TYR A 430 10.23 -13.24 -5.79
N LYS A 431 11.04 -14.17 -6.25
CA LYS A 431 12.08 -14.83 -5.46
C LYS A 431 12.98 -13.86 -4.71
N ALA A 432 13.22 -14.13 -3.41
CA ALA A 432 14.22 -13.40 -2.65
C ALA A 432 15.62 -13.99 -2.85
N PRO A 433 16.67 -13.15 -3.04
CA PRO A 433 18.06 -13.61 -3.12
C PRO A 433 18.52 -14.30 -1.83
N ARG A 434 19.41 -15.28 -1.94
CA ARG A 434 19.95 -16.02 -0.78
C ARG A 434 20.52 -15.12 0.31
N ARG A 435 21.24 -14.05 -0.07
CA ARG A 435 21.81 -13.09 0.89
C ARG A 435 20.73 -12.38 1.68
N MET A 436 19.64 -11.99 1.02
CA MET A 436 18.48 -11.35 1.65
C MET A 436 17.80 -12.32 2.61
N VAL A 437 17.61 -13.58 2.20
CA VAL A 437 17.02 -14.64 3.05
C VAL A 437 17.88 -14.95 4.26
N ALA A 438 19.19 -15.09 4.08
CA ALA A 438 20.10 -15.33 5.19
C ALA A 438 20.08 -14.18 6.21
N GLU A 439 20.06 -12.94 5.74
CA GLU A 439 20.07 -11.77 6.60
C GLU A 439 18.73 -11.59 7.33
N VAL A 440 17.59 -11.78 6.67
CA VAL A 440 16.30 -11.70 7.36
C VAL A 440 16.16 -12.78 8.41
N ALA A 441 16.60 -14.02 8.12
CA ALA A 441 16.56 -15.12 9.09
C ALA A 441 17.46 -14.83 10.31
N ARG A 442 18.65 -14.24 10.10
CA ARG A 442 19.54 -13.79 11.18
C ARG A 442 18.88 -12.72 12.06
N GLN A 443 18.27 -11.69 11.45
CA GLN A 443 17.58 -10.64 12.20
C GLN A 443 16.38 -11.18 12.97
N LEU A 444 15.58 -12.07 12.36
CA LEU A 444 14.47 -12.73 13.05
C LEU A 444 14.95 -13.54 14.27
N ALA A 445 16.08 -14.25 14.17
CA ALA A 445 16.64 -14.96 15.30
C ALA A 445 16.99 -14.01 16.46
N VAL A 446 17.64 -12.88 16.17
CA VAL A 446 17.98 -11.85 17.16
C VAL A 446 16.72 -11.28 17.81
N ILE A 447 15.75 -10.85 17.03
CA ILE A 447 14.50 -10.23 17.51
C ILE A 447 13.71 -11.17 18.42
N HIS A 448 13.71 -12.47 18.12
CA HIS A 448 12.97 -13.47 18.88
C HIS A 448 13.80 -14.14 19.98
N GLY A 449 15.05 -13.70 20.21
CA GLY A 449 15.92 -14.24 21.25
C GLY A 449 16.32 -15.70 21.02
N LEU A 450 16.40 -16.15 19.75
CA LEU A 450 16.75 -17.53 19.42
C LEU A 450 18.26 -17.75 19.44
N THR A 451 18.67 -18.92 19.86
CA THR A 451 20.07 -19.39 19.82
C THR A 451 20.44 -20.03 18.47
N TYR A 452 19.50 -20.15 17.58
CA TYR A 452 19.66 -20.73 16.24
C TYR A 452 18.98 -19.85 15.19
N THR A 453 19.36 -19.98 13.93
CA THR A 453 18.71 -19.31 12.81
C THR A 453 17.62 -20.22 12.24
N PRO A 454 16.34 -19.77 12.18
CA PRO A 454 15.26 -20.57 11.60
C PRO A 454 15.49 -20.90 10.13
N ALA A 455 15.28 -22.17 9.77
CA ALA A 455 15.45 -22.64 8.40
C ALA A 455 14.27 -22.15 7.52
N VAL A 456 14.57 -21.27 6.58
CA VAL A 456 13.60 -20.76 5.58
C VAL A 456 13.45 -21.78 4.45
N ARG A 457 12.22 -22.16 4.11
CA ARG A 457 11.91 -23.06 2.98
C ARG A 457 11.83 -22.30 1.67
N ASN A 458 11.02 -21.24 1.64
CA ASN A 458 10.82 -20.40 0.46
C ASN A 458 10.76 -18.92 0.87
N ALA A 459 11.11 -18.03 -0.05
CA ALA A 459 11.00 -16.61 0.18
C ALA A 459 10.64 -15.84 -1.10
N ALA A 460 9.76 -14.83 -0.95
CA ALA A 460 9.39 -13.92 -2.02
C ALA A 460 9.39 -12.49 -1.51
N PHE A 461 9.81 -11.52 -2.34
CA PHE A 461 9.82 -10.11 -1.98
C PHE A 461 9.29 -9.24 -3.10
N ARG A 462 8.82 -8.05 -2.73
CA ARG A 462 8.51 -6.98 -3.67
C ARG A 462 9.04 -5.66 -3.13
N ASP A 463 9.83 -4.98 -3.93
CA ASP A 463 10.18 -3.58 -3.75
C ASP A 463 9.36 -2.74 -4.73
N TRP A 464 8.41 -2.01 -4.20
CA TRP A 464 7.54 -1.14 -5.00
C TRP A 464 8.24 0.15 -5.42
N GLY A 465 9.35 0.53 -4.78
CA GLY A 465 10.21 1.63 -5.21
C GLY A 465 10.86 1.35 -6.56
N ASP A 466 11.02 0.07 -6.90
CA ASP A 466 11.57 -0.42 -8.17
C ASP A 466 10.55 -0.72 -9.23
N ASP A 467 9.27 -0.73 -8.87
CA ASP A 467 8.21 -0.94 -9.86
C ASP A 467 8.34 0.10 -10.99
N PRO A 468 8.43 -0.35 -12.25
CA PRO A 468 8.63 0.56 -13.36
C PRO A 468 7.45 1.53 -13.55
N PHE A 469 6.25 1.15 -13.09
CA PHE A 469 5.03 1.91 -13.33
C PHE A 469 4.42 2.54 -12.09
N GLY A 470 4.69 2.04 -10.87
CA GLY A 470 3.92 2.38 -9.69
C GLY A 470 4.66 3.21 -8.64
N GLY A 471 5.57 2.60 -7.96
CA GLY A 471 6.03 3.05 -6.64
C GLY A 471 5.14 2.51 -5.51
N GLY A 472 5.49 2.74 -4.24
CA GLY A 472 4.74 2.22 -3.10
C GLY A 472 3.40 2.96 -2.90
N TRP A 473 3.46 4.15 -2.35
CA TRP A 473 2.34 5.05 -2.14
C TRP A 473 2.74 6.50 -2.45
N ASN A 474 1.82 7.46 -2.29
CA ASN A 474 2.11 8.87 -2.56
C ASN A 474 1.77 9.71 -1.33
N SER A 475 2.41 10.86 -1.17
CA SER A 475 2.11 11.83 -0.13
C SER A 475 2.07 13.24 -0.71
N TRP A 476 1.16 14.09 -0.21
CA TRP A 476 1.05 15.48 -0.61
C TRP A 476 2.29 16.29 -0.23
N ASN A 477 2.78 17.12 -1.12
CA ASN A 477 3.93 17.99 -0.89
C ASN A 477 3.56 19.16 0.03
N ILE A 478 4.54 19.61 0.82
CA ILE A 478 4.42 20.82 1.61
C ILE A 478 4.15 22.02 0.70
N GLY A 479 3.24 22.91 1.10
CA GLY A 479 2.85 24.09 0.32
C GLY A 479 1.69 23.85 -0.63
N VAL A 480 1.31 22.60 -0.85
CA VAL A 480 0.19 22.25 -1.72
C VAL A 480 -1.13 22.30 -0.95
N LYS A 481 -2.12 22.93 -1.51
CA LYS A 481 -3.52 22.82 -1.07
C LYS A 481 -4.17 21.63 -1.75
N SER A 482 -4.05 20.45 -1.14
CA SER A 482 -4.52 19.18 -1.68
C SER A 482 -5.98 19.22 -2.14
N TRP A 483 -6.85 19.90 -1.40
CA TRP A 483 -8.28 20.07 -1.71
C TRP A 483 -8.58 20.87 -2.98
N GLU A 484 -7.63 21.74 -3.43
CA GLU A 484 -7.73 22.46 -4.71
C GLU A 484 -7.19 21.57 -5.84
N VAL A 485 -5.98 21.02 -5.67
CA VAL A 485 -5.32 20.19 -6.68
C VAL A 485 -6.15 18.95 -7.01
N LYS A 486 -6.71 18.27 -6.01
CA LYS A 486 -7.54 17.09 -6.19
C LYS A 486 -8.71 17.32 -7.15
N ARG A 487 -9.36 18.49 -7.08
CA ARG A 487 -10.45 18.85 -7.98
C ARG A 487 -9.98 19.17 -9.39
N GLN A 488 -8.80 19.77 -9.52
CA GLN A 488 -8.22 20.15 -10.81
C GLN A 488 -7.64 18.95 -11.55
N ILE A 489 -6.89 18.09 -10.87
CA ILE A 489 -6.18 16.97 -11.52
C ILE A 489 -7.14 15.92 -12.10
N VAL A 490 -8.32 15.73 -11.51
CA VAL A 490 -9.32 14.75 -11.98
C VAL A 490 -9.79 15.07 -13.40
N GLN A 491 -9.91 16.35 -13.76
CA GLN A 491 -10.19 16.81 -15.14
C GLN A 491 -9.41 18.12 -15.37
N PRO A 492 -8.14 18.01 -15.78
CA PRO A 492 -7.25 19.18 -15.82
C PRO A 492 -7.54 20.17 -16.95
N PHE A 493 -8.39 19.78 -17.91
CA PHE A 493 -8.76 20.60 -19.08
C PHE A 493 -10.29 20.67 -19.22
N ASP A 494 -10.90 21.79 -18.93
CA ASP A 494 -12.37 21.97 -18.88
C ASP A 494 -13.12 21.57 -20.18
N LYS A 495 -12.48 21.73 -21.34
CA LYS A 495 -13.09 21.47 -22.64
C LYS A 495 -12.57 20.22 -23.35
N ARG A 496 -11.87 19.36 -22.62
CA ARG A 496 -11.24 18.15 -23.15
C ARG A 496 -11.62 16.92 -22.34
N SER A 497 -11.80 15.81 -23.03
CA SER A 497 -12.15 14.53 -22.41
C SER A 497 -10.90 13.75 -21.97
N LEU A 498 -10.07 14.39 -21.13
CA LEU A 498 -8.94 13.79 -20.42
C LEU A 498 -9.23 13.81 -18.93
N TYR A 499 -9.10 12.64 -18.29
CA TYR A 499 -9.34 12.46 -16.88
C TYR A 499 -8.16 11.73 -16.22
N ILE A 500 -7.88 12.04 -14.96
CA ILE A 500 -6.84 11.36 -14.16
C ILE A 500 -7.47 10.90 -12.86
N CYS A 501 -7.26 9.63 -12.50
CA CYS A 501 -7.67 9.07 -11.22
C CYS A 501 -6.64 8.09 -10.66
N GLY A 502 -6.71 7.81 -9.40
CA GLY A 502 -5.81 6.91 -8.68
C GLY A 502 -5.51 7.43 -7.27
N GLU A 503 -4.95 6.58 -6.45
CA GLU A 503 -4.65 6.86 -5.03
C GLU A 503 -3.79 8.11 -4.84
N ALA A 504 -2.89 8.42 -5.78
CA ALA A 504 -1.87 9.46 -5.63
C ALA A 504 -2.43 10.83 -5.26
N TYR A 505 -3.59 11.20 -5.79
CA TYR A 505 -4.20 12.52 -5.60
C TYR A 505 -5.47 12.47 -4.74
N SER A 506 -5.56 11.53 -3.83
CA SER A 506 -6.71 11.31 -2.93
C SER A 506 -6.47 11.83 -1.52
N ASP A 507 -7.51 11.77 -0.70
CA ASP A 507 -7.42 11.99 0.75
C ASP A 507 -6.89 10.75 1.48
N ALA A 508 -7.14 9.55 0.92
CA ALA A 508 -6.70 8.27 1.48
C ALA A 508 -5.50 7.71 0.69
N GLN A 509 -4.41 8.49 0.64
CA GLN A 509 -3.16 8.06 -0.01
C GLN A 509 -2.59 6.80 0.65
N GLY A 510 -2.10 5.85 -0.16
CA GLY A 510 -1.64 4.53 0.31
C GLY A 510 -2.73 3.47 0.43
N TRP A 511 -4.01 3.82 0.23
CA TRP A 511 -5.15 2.94 0.37
C TRP A 511 -5.95 2.76 -0.93
N VAL A 512 -6.61 1.61 -1.05
CA VAL A 512 -7.59 1.37 -2.15
C VAL A 512 -8.73 2.38 -2.09
N GLU A 513 -9.14 2.77 -0.90
CA GLU A 513 -10.14 3.81 -0.68
C GLU A 513 -9.82 5.08 -1.48
N GLY A 514 -8.57 5.54 -1.47
CA GLY A 514 -8.15 6.72 -2.23
C GLY A 514 -8.24 6.54 -3.74
N ALA A 515 -7.97 5.33 -4.23
CA ALA A 515 -8.14 5.01 -5.64
C ALA A 515 -9.61 5.07 -6.07
N LEU A 516 -10.53 4.64 -5.21
CA LEU A 516 -11.98 4.71 -5.44
C LEU A 516 -12.50 6.14 -5.33
N GLN A 517 -12.06 6.92 -4.33
CA GLN A 517 -12.44 8.33 -4.15
C GLN A 517 -12.23 9.15 -5.42
N THR A 518 -11.04 9.08 -6.00
CA THR A 518 -10.74 9.85 -7.21
C THR A 518 -11.41 9.28 -8.46
N ALA A 519 -11.62 7.96 -8.51
CA ALA A 519 -12.39 7.33 -9.59
C ALA A 519 -13.86 7.77 -9.55
N ASP A 520 -14.50 7.82 -8.39
CA ASP A 520 -15.86 8.31 -8.24
C ASP A 520 -15.98 9.80 -8.61
N MET A 521 -15.05 10.64 -8.13
CA MET A 521 -15.01 12.05 -8.53
C MET A 521 -14.94 12.23 -10.07
N MET A 522 -14.18 11.38 -10.75
CA MET A 522 -14.07 11.36 -12.19
C MET A 522 -15.36 10.87 -12.85
N LEU A 523 -15.93 9.77 -12.35
CA LEU A 523 -17.17 9.19 -12.87
C LEU A 523 -18.36 10.16 -12.76
N GLU A 524 -18.48 10.88 -11.65
CA GLU A 524 -19.49 11.93 -11.45
C GLU A 524 -19.37 13.04 -12.52
N LYS A 525 -18.14 13.49 -12.83
CA LYS A 525 -17.90 14.44 -13.93
C LYS A 525 -18.30 13.88 -15.30
N MET A 526 -18.29 12.56 -15.47
CA MET A 526 -18.73 11.86 -16.67
C MET A 526 -20.23 11.50 -16.64
N GLY A 527 -20.98 11.91 -15.62
CA GLY A 527 -22.42 11.66 -15.46
C GLY A 527 -22.76 10.27 -14.92
N VAL A 528 -21.79 9.57 -14.34
CA VAL A 528 -22.00 8.28 -13.68
C VAL A 528 -21.95 8.51 -12.15
N PRO A 529 -23.04 8.30 -11.40
CA PRO A 529 -23.08 8.56 -9.98
C PRO A 529 -22.10 7.63 -9.23
N SER A 530 -21.65 8.01 -8.03
CA SER A 530 -20.88 7.14 -7.13
C SER A 530 -21.68 5.89 -6.73
N LEU A 531 -20.99 4.86 -6.22
CA LEU A 531 -21.64 3.61 -5.74
C LEU A 531 -22.58 3.86 -4.56
#